data_ebb45146e7e09efb0a64997aadcabb7f
#
_entry.id   ebb45146e7e09efb0a64997aadcabb7f
#
_cell.length_a   1.000
_cell.length_b   1.000
_cell.length_c   1.000
_cell.angle_alpha   90.00
_cell.angle_beta   90.00
_cell.angle_gamma   90.00
#
_symmetry.space_group_name_H-M   'P 1'
#
loop_
_entity.id
_entity.type
_entity.pdbx_description
1 polymer ?
#
loop_
_entity_poly.entity_id
_entity_poly.type
_entity_poly.pdbx_seq_one_letter_code
_entity_poly.pdbx_strand_id
1 'polypeptide(L)'
;RVAELADAIDAESIAIGASVDGEAITAVRVPARARTADAKVVCVANIHGIEWIGGLVALGLLERLGGSDREVDALRERAEVWLVPCLNPDGYRRTWAAGGRGRLVDLRTNARGVDLNRNFPLPPGMRRLALPGAGSQKPGDGTYCGPSALSEPETRALHELCDAQRFHAAIGMHSFMGTMIHARVQTKAAWQSYGALCRAFADAQPHRRYRRLASRFFDAWTGEQEDHLHHGHDCWAMCIETFAFTASLGQHLRAPTRFWRFNPYDPQPWIANDVPGLLAYFGAALDRPRPSKLG
;
A
#
# COMPACT_ATOMS: atom_id res chain seq x y z
N ARG A 1 -10.35 14.93 8.45
CA ARG A 1 -10.05 13.79 9.36
C ARG A 1 -8.56 13.47 9.43
N VAL A 2 -7.80 13.47 8.30
CA VAL A 2 -6.34 13.23 8.35
C VAL A 2 -5.66 14.26 9.25
N ALA A 3 -5.89 15.56 9.02
CA ALA A 3 -5.31 16.63 9.81
C ALA A 3 -5.73 16.56 11.30
N GLU A 4 -7.02 16.37 11.55
CA GLU A 4 -7.56 16.24 12.91
C GLU A 4 -6.90 15.08 13.70
N LEU A 5 -6.69 13.93 13.05
CA LEU A 5 -6.04 12.79 13.66
C LEU A 5 -4.54 13.04 13.88
N ALA A 6 -3.88 13.69 12.91
CA ALA A 6 -2.47 14.04 13.03
C ALA A 6 -2.23 15.02 14.19
N ASP A 7 -3.04 16.08 14.28
CA ASP A 7 -2.98 17.08 15.36
C ASP A 7 -3.20 16.46 16.73
N ALA A 8 -4.12 15.47 16.82
CA ALA A 8 -4.45 14.81 18.08
C ALA A 8 -3.30 13.94 18.66
N ILE A 9 -2.29 13.61 17.86
CA ILE A 9 -1.18 12.72 18.27
C ILE A 9 0.21 13.35 18.05
N ASP A 10 0.28 14.66 17.86
CA ASP A 10 1.52 15.41 17.56
C ASP A 10 2.25 14.87 16.30
N ALA A 11 1.48 14.43 15.31
CA ALA A 11 2.00 14.00 14.02
C ALA A 11 2.02 15.17 13.03
N GLU A 12 2.95 15.14 12.10
CA GLU A 12 3.16 16.18 11.10
C GLU A 12 2.49 15.82 9.77
N SER A 13 1.67 16.72 9.24
CA SER A 13 1.09 16.60 7.91
C SER A 13 1.96 17.31 6.88
N ILE A 14 2.47 16.59 5.89
CA ILE A 14 3.44 17.07 4.91
C ILE A 14 2.87 16.87 3.49
N ALA A 15 2.80 17.92 2.69
CA ALA A 15 2.52 17.79 1.27
C ALA A 15 3.76 17.23 0.56
N ILE A 16 3.65 16.03 0.00
CA ILE A 16 4.75 15.34 -0.69
C ILE A 16 4.72 15.54 -2.20
N GLY A 17 3.68 16.17 -2.72
CA GLY A 17 3.47 16.47 -4.13
C GLY A 17 2.03 16.84 -4.43
N ALA A 18 1.71 16.88 -5.70
CA ALA A 18 0.35 17.11 -6.18
C ALA A 18 0.00 16.08 -7.27
N SER A 19 -1.28 15.74 -7.38
CA SER A 19 -1.81 14.89 -8.44
C SER A 19 -1.87 15.60 -9.79
N VAL A 20 -2.33 14.90 -10.81
CA VAL A 20 -2.52 15.47 -12.17
C VAL A 20 -3.43 16.70 -12.15
N ASP A 21 -4.52 16.67 -11.38
CA ASP A 21 -5.48 17.78 -11.29
C ASP A 21 -5.08 18.83 -10.23
N GLY A 22 -3.88 18.71 -9.63
CA GLY A 22 -3.34 19.66 -8.68
C GLY A 22 -3.76 19.45 -7.24
N GLU A 23 -4.39 18.31 -6.91
CA GLU A 23 -4.75 17.98 -5.53
C GLU A 23 -3.52 17.59 -4.72
N ALA A 24 -3.40 18.12 -3.51
CA ALA A 24 -2.26 17.81 -2.64
C ALA A 24 -2.22 16.33 -2.26
N ILE A 25 -1.05 15.70 -2.41
CA ILE A 25 -0.76 14.37 -1.89
C ILE A 25 -0.09 14.56 -0.52
N THR A 26 -0.77 14.11 0.53
CA THR A 26 -0.34 14.34 1.91
C THR A 26 0.22 13.06 2.53
N ALA A 27 1.41 13.16 3.11
CA ALA A 27 1.94 12.19 4.05
C ALA A 27 1.76 12.68 5.50
N VAL A 28 1.52 11.76 6.42
CA VAL A 28 1.53 12.01 7.85
C VAL A 28 2.75 11.33 8.44
N ARG A 29 3.58 12.09 9.13
CA ARG A 29 4.75 11.62 9.85
C ARG A 29 4.45 11.52 11.34
N VAL A 30 4.49 10.33 11.90
CA VAL A 30 4.42 10.07 13.33
C VAL A 30 5.86 9.88 13.82
N PRO A 31 6.40 10.78 14.64
CA PRO A 31 7.80 10.70 15.06
C PRO A 31 8.06 9.49 15.95
N ALA A 32 9.27 8.96 15.89
CA ALA A 32 9.73 7.99 16.87
C ALA A 32 9.76 8.60 18.27
N ARG A 33 9.60 7.78 19.30
CA ARG A 33 9.73 8.23 20.69
C ARG A 33 11.20 8.30 21.12
N ALA A 34 12.01 7.34 20.69
CA ALA A 34 13.43 7.36 20.98
C ALA A 34 14.18 8.30 20.02
N ARG A 35 14.95 9.24 20.56
CA ARG A 35 15.79 10.17 19.77
C ARG A 35 16.87 9.49 18.91
N THR A 36 17.24 8.27 19.25
CA THR A 36 18.24 7.47 18.55
C THR A 36 17.65 6.58 17.47
N ALA A 37 16.32 6.56 17.32
CA ALA A 37 15.67 5.79 16.28
C ALA A 37 15.87 6.47 14.90
N ASP A 38 16.54 5.75 13.99
CA ASP A 38 16.84 6.19 12.63
C ASP A 38 16.03 5.43 11.56
N ALA A 39 15.36 4.36 11.96
CA ALA A 39 14.53 3.58 11.06
C ALA A 39 13.21 4.31 10.74
N LYS A 40 12.71 4.08 9.54
CA LYS A 40 11.44 4.64 9.07
C LYS A 40 10.64 3.56 8.35
N VAL A 41 9.33 3.55 8.55
CA VAL A 41 8.40 2.65 7.86
C VAL A 41 7.25 3.45 7.24
N VAL A 42 6.64 2.94 6.16
CA VAL A 42 5.55 3.65 5.49
C VAL A 42 4.38 2.74 5.13
N CYS A 43 3.17 3.26 5.35
CA CYS A 43 1.92 2.68 4.86
C CYS A 43 1.34 3.61 3.80
N VAL A 44 1.16 3.09 2.58
CA VAL A 44 0.60 3.83 1.43
C VAL A 44 -0.74 3.24 1.06
N ALA A 45 -1.75 4.06 0.85
CA ALA A 45 -3.09 3.59 0.50
C ALA A 45 -3.69 4.39 -0.66
N ASN A 46 -4.81 3.90 -1.19
CA ASN A 46 -5.55 4.53 -2.27
C ASN A 46 -4.70 4.90 -3.50
N ILE A 47 -3.78 4.03 -3.90
CA ILE A 47 -3.13 4.11 -5.21
C ILE A 47 -4.16 3.89 -6.32
N HIS A 48 -5.17 3.07 -6.07
CA HIS A 48 -6.35 2.94 -6.91
C HIS A 48 -7.53 3.71 -6.31
N GLY A 49 -8.13 4.60 -7.10
CA GLY A 49 -9.14 5.54 -6.62
C GLY A 49 -10.42 4.91 -6.04
N ILE A 50 -10.70 3.64 -6.34
CA ILE A 50 -11.87 2.91 -5.85
C ILE A 50 -11.63 2.15 -4.53
N GLU A 51 -10.39 1.92 -4.11
CA GLU A 51 -10.01 1.01 -3.01
C GLU A 51 -9.93 1.74 -1.66
N TRP A 52 -11.05 2.28 -1.19
CA TRP A 52 -11.08 3.17 -0.02
C TRP A 52 -10.80 2.50 1.32
N ILE A 53 -11.09 1.20 1.43
CA ILE A 53 -10.84 0.47 2.68
C ILE A 53 -9.36 0.53 3.08
N GLY A 54 -8.44 0.55 2.11
CA GLY A 54 -7.02 0.72 2.39
C GLY A 54 -6.69 2.03 3.11
N GLY A 55 -7.30 3.15 2.65
CA GLY A 55 -7.17 4.45 3.30
C GLY A 55 -7.78 4.47 4.71
N LEU A 56 -8.91 3.79 4.91
CA LEU A 56 -9.53 3.67 6.24
C LEU A 56 -8.68 2.84 7.20
N VAL A 57 -8.02 1.78 6.73
CA VAL A 57 -7.05 1.01 7.53
C VAL A 57 -5.84 1.87 7.89
N ALA A 58 -5.32 2.66 6.94
CA ALA A 58 -4.22 3.60 7.22
C ALA A 58 -4.61 4.65 8.29
N LEU A 59 -5.85 5.17 8.24
CA LEU A 59 -6.36 6.06 9.29
C LEU A 59 -6.55 5.34 10.64
N GLY A 60 -6.99 4.08 10.63
CA GLY A 60 -7.06 3.26 11.83
C GLY A 60 -5.69 2.98 12.44
N LEU A 61 -4.65 2.81 11.61
CA LEU A 61 -3.27 2.73 12.08
C LEU A 61 -2.85 4.07 12.72
N LEU A 62 -3.16 5.22 12.10
CA LEU A 62 -2.85 6.53 12.66
C LEU A 62 -3.51 6.75 14.03
N GLU A 63 -4.80 6.41 14.15
CA GLU A 63 -5.53 6.45 15.43
C GLU A 63 -4.85 5.56 16.49
N ARG A 64 -4.46 4.33 16.11
CA ARG A 64 -3.78 3.40 17.01
C ARG A 64 -2.43 3.91 17.47
N LEU A 65 -1.66 4.57 16.61
CA LEU A 65 -0.34 5.14 16.92
C LEU A 65 -0.41 6.28 17.95
N GLY A 66 -1.57 6.92 18.12
CA GLY A 66 -1.82 7.89 19.19
C GLY A 66 -1.95 7.25 20.59
N GLY A 67 -2.20 5.96 20.64
CA GLY A 67 -2.30 5.20 21.88
C GLY A 67 -0.93 4.88 22.51
N SER A 68 -1.01 4.16 23.64
CA SER A 68 0.17 3.64 24.36
C SER A 68 -0.15 2.21 24.77
N ASP A 69 0.19 1.27 23.90
CA ASP A 69 0.18 -0.16 24.18
C ASP A 69 1.50 -0.78 23.73
N ARG A 70 1.76 -2.01 24.15
CA ARG A 70 3.03 -2.69 23.94
C ARG A 70 3.50 -2.71 22.49
N GLU A 71 2.58 -2.88 21.54
CA GLU A 71 2.90 -3.01 20.12
C GLU A 71 3.25 -1.65 19.51
N VAL A 72 2.45 -0.63 19.82
CA VAL A 72 2.70 0.75 19.42
C VAL A 72 3.99 1.28 20.02
N ASP A 73 4.20 1.05 21.32
CA ASP A 73 5.41 1.50 22.01
C ASP A 73 6.66 0.84 21.41
N ALA A 74 6.62 -0.48 21.21
CA ALA A 74 7.73 -1.21 20.61
C ALA A 74 8.08 -0.74 19.18
N LEU A 75 7.10 -0.33 18.38
CA LEU A 75 7.34 0.22 17.05
C LEU A 75 7.89 1.66 17.15
N ARG A 76 7.24 2.53 17.92
CA ARG A 76 7.60 3.94 18.02
C ARG A 76 8.92 4.20 18.76
N GLU A 77 9.38 3.28 19.59
CA GLU A 77 10.73 3.32 20.16
C GLU A 77 11.82 3.08 19.10
N ARG A 78 11.50 2.47 17.97
CA ARG A 78 12.45 2.01 16.96
C ARG A 78 12.39 2.74 15.64
N ALA A 79 11.23 3.33 15.31
CA ALA A 79 11.02 3.90 13.99
C ALA A 79 10.05 5.08 13.96
N GLU A 80 10.26 5.98 13.02
CA GLU A 80 9.22 6.88 12.55
C GLU A 80 8.21 6.09 11.68
N VAL A 81 6.93 6.39 11.85
CA VAL A 81 5.87 5.79 11.03
C VAL A 81 5.27 6.85 10.11
N TRP A 82 5.37 6.60 8.82
CA TRP A 82 4.82 7.46 7.80
C TRP A 82 3.56 6.82 7.20
N LEU A 83 2.57 7.66 6.88
CA LEU A 83 1.33 7.23 6.23
C LEU A 83 1.04 8.13 5.05
N VAL A 84 0.71 7.54 3.89
CA VAL A 84 0.14 8.23 2.74
C VAL A 84 -1.27 7.68 2.54
N PRO A 85 -2.31 8.25 3.18
CA PRO A 85 -3.65 7.67 3.20
C PRO A 85 -4.34 7.67 1.84
N CYS A 86 -3.92 8.55 0.94
CA CYS A 86 -4.46 8.65 -0.41
C CYS A 86 -3.37 9.12 -1.39
N LEU A 87 -2.80 8.18 -2.14
CA LEU A 87 -1.80 8.49 -3.18
C LEU A 87 -2.46 9.02 -4.47
N ASN A 88 -3.72 8.64 -4.73
CA ASN A 88 -4.48 9.02 -5.94
C ASN A 88 -5.74 9.83 -5.60
N PRO A 89 -5.58 11.10 -5.19
CA PRO A 89 -6.72 11.92 -4.79
C PRO A 89 -7.69 12.21 -5.95
N ASP A 90 -7.23 12.29 -7.19
CA ASP A 90 -8.10 12.50 -8.35
C ASP A 90 -9.01 11.29 -8.59
N GLY A 91 -8.46 10.08 -8.56
CA GLY A 91 -9.23 8.83 -8.66
C GLY A 91 -10.22 8.67 -7.51
N TYR A 92 -9.81 9.02 -6.29
CA TYR A 92 -10.67 9.04 -5.11
C TYR A 92 -11.87 9.98 -5.30
N ARG A 93 -11.62 11.25 -5.67
CA ARG A 93 -12.67 12.27 -5.89
C ARG A 93 -13.60 11.90 -7.04
N ARG A 94 -13.05 11.36 -8.13
CA ARG A 94 -13.85 10.86 -9.25
C ARG A 94 -14.76 9.70 -8.83
N THR A 95 -14.25 8.77 -8.03
CA THR A 95 -15.06 7.67 -7.47
C THR A 95 -16.19 8.20 -6.58
N TRP A 96 -15.89 9.20 -5.75
CA TRP A 96 -16.89 9.88 -4.93
C TRP A 96 -17.97 10.55 -5.78
N ALA A 97 -17.59 11.39 -6.72
CA ALA A 97 -18.51 12.12 -7.59
C ALA A 97 -19.40 11.21 -8.41
N ALA A 98 -18.88 10.03 -8.83
CA ALA A 98 -19.65 9.02 -9.57
C ALA A 98 -20.54 8.14 -8.66
N GLY A 99 -20.54 8.35 -7.33
CA GLY A 99 -21.24 7.48 -6.37
C GLY A 99 -20.79 6.01 -6.46
N GLY A 100 -19.52 5.78 -6.79
CA GLY A 100 -18.92 4.46 -6.96
C GLY A 100 -19.43 3.69 -8.20
N ARG A 101 -20.02 4.39 -9.16
CA ARG A 101 -20.54 3.84 -10.42
C ARG A 101 -19.60 4.16 -11.58
N GLY A 102 -19.65 3.35 -12.63
CA GLY A 102 -18.83 3.56 -13.83
C GLY A 102 -17.98 2.36 -14.20
N ARG A 103 -17.14 2.53 -15.21
CA ARG A 103 -16.20 1.48 -15.63
C ARG A 103 -15.07 1.38 -14.59
N LEU A 104 -14.53 0.17 -14.40
CA LEU A 104 -13.45 -0.03 -13.44
C LEU A 104 -12.22 0.82 -13.77
N VAL A 105 -11.88 0.95 -15.05
CA VAL A 105 -10.76 1.77 -15.49
C VAL A 105 -10.89 3.21 -15.01
N ASP A 106 -12.10 3.78 -15.09
CA ASP A 106 -12.34 5.18 -14.70
C ASP A 106 -12.24 5.39 -13.16
N LEU A 107 -12.60 4.37 -12.39
CA LEU A 107 -12.60 4.44 -10.92
C LEU A 107 -11.25 4.02 -10.30
N ARG A 108 -10.43 3.27 -11.06
CA ARG A 108 -9.16 2.73 -10.60
C ARG A 108 -7.99 3.70 -10.84
N THR A 109 -7.91 4.23 -12.05
CA THR A 109 -6.75 4.97 -12.55
C THR A 109 -6.68 6.41 -12.03
N ASN A 110 -5.56 7.12 -12.27
CA ASN A 110 -5.44 8.56 -12.02
C ASN A 110 -6.22 9.39 -13.07
N ALA A 111 -6.10 10.71 -13.06
CA ALA A 111 -6.82 11.61 -13.98
C ALA A 111 -6.42 11.41 -15.45
N ARG A 112 -5.22 10.90 -15.73
CA ARG A 112 -4.75 10.58 -17.09
C ARG A 112 -5.13 9.18 -17.57
N GLY A 113 -5.87 8.41 -16.77
CA GLY A 113 -6.23 7.03 -17.08
C GLY A 113 -5.08 6.05 -16.91
N VAL A 114 -4.06 6.38 -16.13
CA VAL A 114 -2.92 5.52 -15.83
C VAL A 114 -3.18 4.70 -14.56
N ASP A 115 -2.95 3.40 -14.61
CA ASP A 115 -2.86 2.54 -13.44
C ASP A 115 -1.54 2.82 -12.73
N LEU A 116 -1.60 3.56 -11.62
CA LEU A 116 -0.41 3.97 -10.88
C LEU A 116 0.39 2.78 -10.37
N ASN A 117 -0.26 1.64 -10.05
CA ASN A 117 0.43 0.41 -9.66
C ASN A 117 0.91 -0.43 -10.88
N ARG A 118 1.09 0.23 -12.03
CA ARG A 118 1.79 -0.25 -13.22
C ARG A 118 2.78 0.78 -13.75
N ASN A 119 2.88 1.93 -13.10
CA ASN A 119 3.69 3.06 -13.55
C ASN A 119 5.08 3.13 -12.90
N PHE A 120 5.42 2.23 -11.98
CA PHE A 120 6.76 2.16 -11.40
C PHE A 120 7.78 1.47 -12.31
N PRO A 121 9.09 1.75 -12.13
CA PRO A 121 10.16 1.02 -12.80
C PRO A 121 10.07 -0.49 -12.57
N LEU A 122 10.42 -1.25 -13.58
CA LEU A 122 10.54 -2.71 -13.44
C LEU A 122 11.82 -3.07 -12.69
N PRO A 123 11.81 -4.17 -11.93
CA PRO A 123 13.03 -4.72 -11.39
C PRO A 123 14.10 -4.97 -12.47
N PRO A 124 15.41 -4.87 -12.14
CA PRO A 124 16.48 -5.08 -13.10
C PRO A 124 16.35 -6.41 -13.87
N GLY A 125 16.50 -6.36 -15.19
CA GLY A 125 16.42 -7.53 -16.07
C GLY A 125 15.01 -8.05 -16.36
N MET A 126 13.97 -7.44 -15.78
CA MET A 126 12.58 -7.86 -16.01
C MET A 126 11.94 -7.15 -17.20
N ARG A 127 10.97 -7.83 -17.81
CA ARG A 127 10.17 -7.31 -18.92
C ARG A 127 8.68 -7.47 -18.62
N ARG A 128 7.86 -6.56 -19.14
CA ARG A 128 6.40 -6.76 -19.12
C ARG A 128 6.02 -7.97 -19.92
N LEU A 129 5.14 -8.77 -19.35
CA LEU A 129 4.54 -9.90 -20.05
C LEU A 129 3.32 -9.42 -20.84
N ALA A 130 3.06 -10.02 -22.00
CA ALA A 130 1.86 -9.77 -22.78
C ALA A 130 0.65 -10.59 -22.23
N LEU A 131 0.36 -10.40 -20.94
CA LEU A 131 -0.72 -11.09 -20.23
C LEU A 131 -1.74 -10.08 -19.71
N PRO A 132 -3.03 -10.44 -19.64
CA PRO A 132 -4.05 -9.60 -19.00
C PRO A 132 -3.64 -9.25 -17.56
N GLY A 133 -3.72 -7.96 -17.19
CA GLY A 133 -3.35 -7.47 -15.86
C GLY A 133 -1.87 -7.18 -15.63
N ALA A 134 -0.99 -7.66 -16.50
CA ALA A 134 0.48 -7.46 -16.37
C ALA A 134 0.93 -6.00 -16.54
N GLY A 135 0.08 -5.17 -17.10
CA GLY A 135 0.35 -3.79 -17.50
C GLY A 135 0.26 -3.65 -19.02
N SER A 136 -0.48 -2.66 -19.48
CA SER A 136 -0.73 -2.36 -20.89
C SER A 136 -0.01 -1.07 -21.29
N GLN A 137 0.49 -1.01 -22.53
CA GLN A 137 0.98 0.24 -23.13
C GLN A 137 -0.09 0.98 -23.91
N LYS A 138 -1.32 0.45 -23.95
CA LYS A 138 -2.43 1.03 -24.70
C LYS A 138 -3.25 1.95 -23.80
N PRO A 139 -3.33 3.25 -24.11
CA PRO A 139 -4.22 4.17 -23.40
C PRO A 139 -5.68 3.68 -23.41
N GLY A 140 -6.36 3.84 -22.28
CA GLY A 140 -7.75 3.40 -22.10
C GLY A 140 -7.91 1.97 -21.57
N ASP A 141 -6.83 1.17 -21.52
CA ASP A 141 -6.85 -0.11 -20.81
C ASP A 141 -6.82 0.10 -19.29
N GLY A 142 -7.51 -0.78 -18.56
CA GLY A 142 -7.58 -0.69 -17.09
C GLY A 142 -6.27 -0.89 -16.34
N THR A 143 -5.23 -1.34 -17.04
CA THR A 143 -3.86 -1.51 -16.55
C THR A 143 -2.85 -0.73 -17.38
N TYR A 144 -3.27 0.39 -17.99
CA TYR A 144 -2.37 1.26 -18.75
C TYR A 144 -1.27 1.82 -17.85
N CYS A 145 -0.02 1.55 -18.23
CA CYS A 145 1.14 1.86 -17.40
C CYS A 145 1.72 3.27 -17.59
N GLY A 146 1.04 4.12 -18.37
CA GLY A 146 1.58 5.43 -18.76
C GLY A 146 2.61 5.35 -19.89
N PRO A 147 3.06 6.51 -20.39
CA PRO A 147 4.04 6.59 -21.49
C PRO A 147 5.45 6.13 -21.09
N SER A 148 5.79 6.24 -19.82
CA SER A 148 7.05 5.76 -19.24
C SER A 148 6.89 5.47 -17.76
N ALA A 149 7.84 4.76 -17.16
CA ALA A 149 7.90 4.62 -15.71
C ALA A 149 8.02 6.01 -15.05
N LEU A 150 7.32 6.19 -13.92
CA LEU A 150 7.24 7.45 -13.18
C LEU A 150 6.77 8.65 -14.03
N SER A 151 5.98 8.39 -15.07
CA SER A 151 5.38 9.48 -15.86
C SER A 151 4.35 10.28 -15.05
N GLU A 152 3.74 9.67 -14.05
CA GLU A 152 2.67 10.30 -13.29
C GLU A 152 3.20 11.03 -12.05
N PRO A 153 2.64 12.23 -11.74
CA PRO A 153 3.10 12.99 -10.60
C PRO A 153 2.92 12.26 -9.27
N GLU A 154 1.89 11.44 -9.13
CA GLU A 154 1.61 10.67 -7.93
C GLU A 154 2.71 9.61 -7.67
N THR A 155 3.14 8.90 -8.69
CA THR A 155 4.22 7.89 -8.56
C THR A 155 5.57 8.54 -8.34
N ARG A 156 5.82 9.72 -8.93
CA ARG A 156 7.03 10.52 -8.65
C ARG A 156 7.05 11.02 -7.22
N ALA A 157 5.93 11.54 -6.71
CA ALA A 157 5.85 12.00 -5.32
C ALA A 157 6.20 10.90 -4.32
N LEU A 158 5.69 9.69 -4.54
CA LEU A 158 6.06 8.55 -3.70
C LEU A 158 7.52 8.14 -3.87
N HIS A 159 8.04 8.11 -5.09
CA HIS A 159 9.44 7.79 -5.38
C HIS A 159 10.39 8.78 -4.68
N GLU A 160 10.15 10.07 -4.81
CA GLU A 160 10.94 11.14 -4.18
C GLU A 160 10.87 11.08 -2.65
N LEU A 161 9.70 10.79 -2.10
CA LEU A 161 9.55 10.55 -0.66
C LEU A 161 10.40 9.36 -0.20
N CYS A 162 10.41 8.26 -0.96
CA CYS A 162 11.20 7.06 -0.64
C CYS A 162 12.71 7.31 -0.75
N ASP A 163 13.14 8.08 -1.73
CA ASP A 163 14.54 8.51 -1.86
C ASP A 163 14.99 9.37 -0.67
N ALA A 164 14.17 10.34 -0.29
CA ALA A 164 14.48 11.24 0.81
C ALA A 164 14.46 10.55 2.19
N GLN A 165 13.49 9.65 2.42
CA GLN A 165 13.28 9.05 3.75
C GLN A 165 13.97 7.70 3.92
N ARG A 166 14.26 6.97 2.83
CA ARG A 166 14.93 5.66 2.85
C ARG A 166 14.24 4.66 3.78
N PHE A 167 12.96 4.42 3.57
CA PHE A 167 12.16 3.53 4.39
C PHE A 167 12.77 2.13 4.52
N HIS A 168 12.72 1.55 5.72
CA HIS A 168 13.15 0.18 5.98
C HIS A 168 12.09 -0.83 5.55
N ALA A 169 10.82 -0.50 5.77
CA ALA A 169 9.70 -1.32 5.38
C ALA A 169 8.53 -0.47 4.86
N ALA A 170 7.76 -1.04 3.94
CA ALA A 170 6.61 -0.40 3.32
C ALA A 170 5.45 -1.39 3.13
N ILE A 171 4.23 -0.89 3.27
CA ILE A 171 3.01 -1.61 2.88
C ILE A 171 2.19 -0.72 1.95
N GLY A 172 1.78 -1.30 0.81
CA GLY A 172 0.71 -0.78 -0.04
C GLY A 172 -0.62 -1.42 0.32
N MET A 173 -1.61 -0.60 0.69
CA MET A 173 -2.95 -1.08 1.02
C MET A 173 -3.85 -1.06 -0.21
N HIS A 174 -4.36 -2.23 -0.56
CA HIS A 174 -5.25 -2.49 -1.68
C HIS A 174 -6.54 -3.19 -1.24
N SER A 175 -7.40 -3.52 -2.15
CA SER A 175 -8.56 -4.41 -1.99
C SER A 175 -8.90 -5.09 -3.33
N PHE A 176 -9.44 -6.30 -3.35
CA PHE A 176 -10.22 -6.98 -2.30
C PHE A 176 -9.99 -8.51 -2.26
N MET A 177 -8.87 -9.03 -1.98
CA MET A 177 -8.65 -10.49 -2.09
C MET A 177 -8.41 -11.18 -0.74
N GLY A 178 -8.07 -10.45 0.31
CA GLY A 178 -7.65 -11.04 1.58
C GLY A 178 -6.32 -11.80 1.44
N THR A 179 -5.37 -11.18 0.75
CA THR A 179 -4.07 -11.78 0.44
C THR A 179 -2.92 -10.81 0.68
N MET A 180 -1.73 -11.36 0.75
CA MET A 180 -0.48 -10.61 0.85
C MET A 180 0.38 -10.91 -0.37
N ILE A 181 0.80 -9.88 -1.08
CA ILE A 181 1.64 -9.96 -2.27
C ILE A 181 2.91 -9.16 -1.97
N HIS A 182 4.03 -9.81 -1.86
CA HIS A 182 5.30 -9.14 -1.60
C HIS A 182 6.09 -8.95 -2.88
N ALA A 183 7.09 -8.07 -2.84
CA ALA A 183 8.00 -7.84 -3.95
C ALA A 183 8.55 -9.15 -4.52
N ARG A 184 8.73 -9.18 -5.82
CA ARG A 184 9.31 -10.31 -6.54
C ARG A 184 10.76 -10.50 -6.12
N VAL A 185 11.08 -11.68 -5.59
CA VAL A 185 12.44 -12.04 -5.18
C VAL A 185 12.82 -13.41 -5.69
N GLN A 186 14.09 -13.56 -6.09
CA GLN A 186 14.60 -14.81 -6.66
C GLN A 186 15.41 -15.63 -5.65
N THR A 187 16.11 -14.96 -4.72
CA THR A 187 16.95 -15.67 -3.75
C THR A 187 16.11 -16.42 -2.72
N LYS A 188 16.62 -17.57 -2.27
CA LYS A 188 15.98 -18.36 -1.21
C LYS A 188 15.90 -17.57 0.10
N ALA A 189 16.92 -16.78 0.41
CA ALA A 189 17.00 -15.99 1.63
C ALA A 189 15.92 -14.91 1.68
N ALA A 190 15.79 -14.10 0.62
CA ALA A 190 14.75 -13.07 0.51
C ALA A 190 13.34 -13.70 0.53
N TRP A 191 13.16 -14.83 -0.17
CA TRP A 191 11.91 -15.56 -0.17
C TRP A 191 11.48 -16.05 1.22
N GLN A 192 12.43 -16.57 2.00
CA GLN A 192 12.19 -17.03 3.37
C GLN A 192 11.88 -15.83 4.30
N SER A 193 12.60 -14.72 4.14
CA SER A 193 12.37 -13.50 4.89
C SER A 193 10.96 -12.95 4.65
N TYR A 194 10.53 -12.83 3.40
CA TYR A 194 9.15 -12.45 3.10
C TYR A 194 8.11 -13.46 3.64
N GLY A 195 8.44 -14.75 3.62
CA GLY A 195 7.59 -15.76 4.24
C GLY A 195 7.41 -15.55 5.74
N ALA A 196 8.44 -15.11 6.44
CA ALA A 196 8.35 -14.77 7.85
C ALA A 196 7.59 -13.46 8.09
N LEU A 197 7.80 -12.45 7.25
CA LEU A 197 7.06 -11.18 7.31
C LEU A 197 5.55 -11.38 7.07
N CYS A 198 5.19 -12.18 6.06
CA CYS A 198 3.79 -12.54 5.82
C CYS A 198 3.17 -13.30 7.01
N ARG A 199 3.93 -14.20 7.65
CA ARG A 199 3.45 -14.88 8.87
C ARG A 199 3.25 -13.89 10.02
N ALA A 200 4.19 -12.99 10.26
CA ALA A 200 4.05 -11.99 11.31
C ALA A 200 2.77 -11.16 11.15
N PHE A 201 2.49 -10.70 9.93
CA PHE A 201 1.23 -10.02 9.62
C PHE A 201 0.02 -10.91 9.89
N ALA A 202 -0.02 -12.11 9.31
CA ALA A 202 -1.18 -13.00 9.37
C ALA A 202 -1.46 -13.52 10.79
N ASP A 203 -0.42 -13.79 11.58
CA ASP A 203 -0.57 -14.29 12.95
C ASP A 203 -1.09 -13.23 13.91
N ALA A 204 -0.87 -11.94 13.61
CA ALA A 204 -1.41 -10.83 14.38
C ALA A 204 -2.86 -10.46 14.01
N GLN A 205 -3.40 -11.00 12.91
CA GLN A 205 -4.79 -10.76 12.51
C GLN A 205 -5.79 -11.51 13.41
N PRO A 206 -6.65 -10.83 14.19
CA PRO A 206 -7.49 -11.49 15.19
C PRO A 206 -8.68 -12.25 14.60
N HIS A 207 -9.17 -11.84 13.42
CA HIS A 207 -10.41 -12.38 12.88
C HIS A 207 -10.20 -13.21 11.61
N ARG A 208 -9.33 -12.73 10.69
CA ARG A 208 -9.13 -13.36 9.41
C ARG A 208 -7.70 -13.28 8.94
N ARG A 209 -7.03 -14.42 8.94
CA ARG A 209 -5.66 -14.54 8.45
C ARG A 209 -5.62 -14.52 6.93
N TYR A 210 -4.86 -13.58 6.38
CA TYR A 210 -4.63 -13.52 4.94
C TYR A 210 -3.59 -14.55 4.51
N ARG A 211 -3.66 -14.91 3.23
CA ARG A 211 -2.73 -15.86 2.63
C ARG A 211 -1.71 -15.13 1.78
N ARG A 212 -0.49 -15.62 1.79
CA ARG A 212 0.55 -15.19 0.87
C ARG A 212 0.18 -15.63 -0.54
N LEU A 213 0.04 -14.68 -1.45
CA LEU A 213 -0.17 -14.90 -2.88
C LEU A 213 1.10 -14.41 -3.60
N ALA A 214 2.10 -15.27 -3.71
CA ALA A 214 3.36 -14.97 -4.39
C ALA A 214 3.99 -16.25 -4.91
N SER A 215 4.74 -16.15 -6.00
CA SER A 215 5.53 -17.23 -6.56
C SER A 215 6.96 -16.76 -6.81
N ARG A 216 7.94 -17.60 -6.49
CA ARG A 216 9.36 -17.35 -6.84
C ARG A 216 9.63 -17.43 -8.33
N PHE A 217 8.83 -18.18 -9.06
CA PHE A 217 9.13 -18.56 -10.43
C PHE A 217 8.29 -17.84 -11.47
N PHE A 218 7.14 -17.35 -11.07
CA PHE A 218 6.22 -16.69 -11.96
C PHE A 218 5.49 -15.54 -11.26
N ASP A 219 5.48 -14.40 -11.91
CA ASP A 219 4.67 -13.27 -11.57
C ASP A 219 4.25 -12.58 -12.87
N ALA A 220 2.97 -12.28 -13.02
CA ALA A 220 2.44 -11.64 -14.21
C ALA A 220 2.42 -10.12 -14.08
N TRP A 221 2.31 -9.60 -12.86
CA TRP A 221 2.17 -8.17 -12.62
C TRP A 221 3.52 -7.47 -12.73
N THR A 222 3.53 -6.24 -13.19
CA THR A 222 4.77 -5.50 -13.44
C THR A 222 4.61 -4.00 -13.24
N GLY A 223 5.65 -3.34 -12.74
CA GLY A 223 5.63 -1.91 -12.45
C GLY A 223 4.83 -1.58 -11.20
N GLU A 224 4.85 -2.49 -10.24
CA GLU A 224 4.17 -2.38 -8.97
C GLU A 224 5.02 -1.64 -7.94
N GLN A 225 4.33 -1.02 -6.98
CA GLN A 225 4.95 -0.27 -5.89
C GLN A 225 5.91 -1.13 -5.07
N GLU A 226 5.50 -2.33 -4.68
CA GLU A 226 6.30 -3.22 -3.83
C GLU A 226 7.60 -3.66 -4.50
N ASP A 227 7.58 -3.97 -5.78
CA ASP A 227 8.78 -4.28 -6.55
C ASP A 227 9.73 -3.09 -6.61
N HIS A 228 9.19 -1.91 -6.92
CA HIS A 228 9.97 -0.68 -6.98
C HIS A 228 10.64 -0.33 -5.65
N LEU A 229 9.90 -0.43 -4.55
CA LEU A 229 10.43 -0.12 -3.23
C LEU A 229 11.48 -1.14 -2.78
N HIS A 230 11.28 -2.42 -3.10
CA HIS A 230 12.26 -3.46 -2.77
C HIS A 230 13.57 -3.29 -3.57
N HIS A 231 13.48 -3.22 -4.90
CA HIS A 231 14.66 -3.23 -5.77
C HIS A 231 15.30 -1.86 -5.95
N GLY A 232 14.51 -0.79 -5.86
CA GLY A 232 15.00 0.58 -6.04
C GLY A 232 15.44 1.26 -4.74
N HIS A 233 14.87 0.86 -3.59
CA HIS A 233 15.08 1.56 -2.32
C HIS A 233 15.53 0.66 -1.16
N ASP A 234 15.88 -0.60 -1.42
CA ASP A 234 16.29 -1.57 -0.39
C ASP A 234 15.29 -1.67 0.77
N CYS A 235 14.00 -1.71 0.44
CA CYS A 235 12.90 -1.67 1.37
C CYS A 235 12.17 -3.01 1.42
N TRP A 236 11.84 -3.52 2.61
CA TRP A 236 10.91 -4.64 2.72
C TRP A 236 9.52 -4.14 2.31
N ALA A 237 9.03 -4.54 1.16
CA ALA A 237 7.78 -4.01 0.61
C ALA A 237 6.77 -5.10 0.27
N MET A 238 5.51 -4.85 0.61
CA MET A 238 4.42 -5.80 0.44
C MET A 238 3.11 -5.06 0.14
N CYS A 239 2.29 -5.64 -0.71
CA CYS A 239 0.89 -5.26 -0.93
C CYS A 239 -0.03 -6.09 -0.03
N ILE A 240 -1.01 -5.45 0.59
CA ILE A 240 -2.07 -6.09 1.36
C ILE A 240 -3.40 -5.85 0.65
N GLU A 241 -4.02 -6.90 0.22
CA GLU A 241 -5.36 -6.92 -0.37
C GLU A 241 -6.40 -7.10 0.74
N THR A 242 -6.79 -6.00 1.36
CA THR A 242 -7.80 -5.95 2.44
C THR A 242 -9.18 -6.38 1.93
N PHE A 243 -10.09 -6.77 2.82
CA PHE A 243 -11.46 -7.14 2.49
C PHE A 243 -11.56 -8.44 1.70
N ALA A 244 -11.36 -9.57 2.39
CA ALA A 244 -11.32 -10.89 1.76
C ALA A 244 -12.60 -11.24 0.98
N PHE A 245 -12.44 -11.51 -0.30
CA PHE A 245 -13.52 -11.94 -1.19
C PHE A 245 -14.33 -13.12 -0.62
N THR A 246 -13.65 -14.13 -0.10
CA THR A 246 -14.31 -15.32 0.45
C THR A 246 -15.10 -15.06 1.73
N ALA A 247 -14.75 -13.99 2.49
CA ALA A 247 -15.49 -13.60 3.69
C ALA A 247 -16.76 -12.80 3.39
N SER A 248 -16.83 -12.25 2.19
CA SER A 248 -17.84 -11.29 1.78
C SER A 248 -18.47 -11.64 0.44
N LEU A 249 -18.46 -12.93 0.06
CA LEU A 249 -18.99 -13.40 -1.23
C LEU A 249 -20.42 -12.91 -1.47
N GLY A 250 -21.29 -12.94 -0.46
CA GLY A 250 -22.66 -12.44 -0.55
C GLY A 250 -22.72 -10.96 -0.91
N GLN A 251 -21.84 -10.14 -0.33
CA GLN A 251 -21.74 -8.72 -0.67
C GLN A 251 -21.22 -8.52 -2.11
N HIS A 252 -20.17 -9.24 -2.51
CA HIS A 252 -19.60 -9.11 -3.85
C HIS A 252 -20.62 -9.46 -4.94
N LEU A 253 -21.43 -10.52 -4.73
CA LEU A 253 -22.47 -10.93 -5.68
C LEU A 253 -23.64 -9.95 -5.76
N ARG A 254 -23.98 -9.29 -4.66
CA ARG A 254 -25.14 -8.39 -4.54
C ARG A 254 -24.76 -6.90 -4.51
N ALA A 255 -23.50 -6.58 -4.71
CA ALA A 255 -23.00 -5.20 -4.66
C ALA A 255 -23.76 -4.29 -5.63
N PRO A 256 -24.42 -3.22 -5.17
CA PRO A 256 -25.23 -2.34 -6.02
C PRO A 256 -24.38 -1.51 -6.98
N THR A 257 -23.11 -1.29 -6.64
CA THR A 257 -22.13 -0.63 -7.51
C THR A 257 -20.78 -1.35 -7.46
N ARG A 258 -19.86 -0.99 -8.37
CA ARG A 258 -18.49 -1.54 -8.33
C ARG A 258 -17.76 -1.19 -7.03
N PHE A 259 -18.00 -0.01 -6.47
CA PHE A 259 -17.42 0.44 -5.21
C PHE A 259 -17.59 -0.60 -4.08
N TRP A 260 -18.79 -1.14 -3.93
CA TRP A 260 -19.10 -2.12 -2.88
C TRP A 260 -18.53 -3.53 -3.12
N ARG A 261 -17.89 -3.75 -4.24
CA ARG A 261 -17.07 -4.94 -4.46
C ARG A 261 -15.64 -4.77 -3.93
N PHE A 262 -15.17 -3.54 -3.86
CA PHE A 262 -13.84 -3.19 -3.37
C PHE A 262 -13.85 -2.73 -1.91
N ASN A 263 -15.01 -2.38 -1.38
CA ASN A 263 -15.13 -1.81 -0.03
C ASN A 263 -16.24 -2.52 0.75
N PRO A 264 -16.01 -2.84 2.04
CA PRO A 264 -17.05 -3.42 2.91
C PRO A 264 -18.12 -2.38 3.24
N TYR A 265 -19.34 -2.83 3.55
CA TYR A 265 -20.39 -1.96 4.09
C TYR A 265 -20.02 -1.43 5.48
N ASP A 266 -19.41 -2.27 6.30
CA ASP A 266 -18.81 -1.88 7.59
C ASP A 266 -17.29 -2.05 7.52
N PRO A 267 -16.50 -0.97 7.58
CA PRO A 267 -15.04 -1.04 7.54
C PRO A 267 -14.42 -1.47 8.87
N GLN A 268 -15.12 -1.31 10.00
CA GLN A 268 -14.54 -1.49 11.33
C GLN A 268 -13.93 -2.89 11.58
N PRO A 269 -14.61 -4.00 11.22
CA PRO A 269 -14.01 -5.32 11.38
C PRO A 269 -12.70 -5.51 10.60
N TRP A 270 -12.56 -4.85 9.45
CA TRP A 270 -11.37 -4.94 8.61
C TRP A 270 -10.23 -4.07 9.11
N ILE A 271 -10.55 -2.87 9.63
CA ILE A 271 -9.57 -2.02 10.32
C ILE A 271 -9.03 -2.75 11.55
N ALA A 272 -9.92 -3.30 12.38
CA ALA A 272 -9.54 -4.06 13.57
C ALA A 272 -8.73 -5.33 13.25
N ASN A 273 -8.94 -5.91 12.06
CA ASN A 273 -8.19 -7.09 11.60
C ASN A 273 -6.79 -6.75 11.10
N ASP A 274 -6.64 -5.65 10.37
CA ASP A 274 -5.41 -5.40 9.60
C ASP A 274 -4.41 -4.51 10.36
N VAL A 275 -4.87 -3.62 11.23
CA VAL A 275 -3.97 -2.73 12.00
C VAL A 275 -2.98 -3.51 12.88
N PRO A 276 -3.36 -4.56 13.62
CA PRO A 276 -2.39 -5.40 14.33
C PRO A 276 -1.38 -6.08 13.40
N GLY A 277 -1.83 -6.52 12.22
CA GLY A 277 -0.98 -7.09 11.17
C GLY A 277 0.08 -6.09 10.67
N LEU A 278 -0.30 -4.82 10.46
CA LEU A 278 0.62 -3.75 10.07
C LEU A 278 1.71 -3.53 11.12
N LEU A 279 1.34 -3.43 12.40
CA LEU A 279 2.28 -3.25 13.51
C LEU A 279 3.27 -4.42 13.60
N ALA A 280 2.76 -5.65 13.52
CA ALA A 280 3.57 -6.87 13.58
C ALA A 280 4.51 -7.00 12.37
N TYR A 281 4.06 -6.65 11.17
CA TYR A 281 4.90 -6.62 9.98
C TYR A 281 6.05 -5.64 10.11
N PHE A 282 5.77 -4.40 10.50
CA PHE A 282 6.79 -3.37 10.65
C PHE A 282 7.80 -3.76 11.73
N GLY A 283 7.35 -4.26 12.89
CA GLY A 283 8.23 -4.77 13.94
C GLY A 283 9.14 -5.89 13.44
N ALA A 284 8.57 -6.88 12.77
CA ALA A 284 9.32 -8.00 12.22
C ALA A 284 10.29 -7.60 11.09
N ALA A 285 9.97 -6.57 10.31
CA ALA A 285 10.86 -6.04 9.28
C ALA A 285 12.06 -5.33 9.91
N LEU A 286 11.85 -4.56 10.98
CA LEU A 286 12.92 -3.89 11.71
C LEU A 286 13.91 -4.85 12.41
N ASP A 287 13.51 -6.11 12.64
CA ASP A 287 14.39 -7.17 13.15
C ASP A 287 15.33 -7.75 12.08
N ARG A 288 15.25 -7.28 10.83
CA ARG A 288 16.02 -7.78 9.69
C ARG A 288 16.92 -6.70 9.11
N PRO A 289 18.08 -7.09 8.55
CA PRO A 289 18.83 -6.18 7.69
C PRO A 289 17.99 -5.77 6.47
N ARG A 290 18.34 -4.67 5.82
CA ARG A 290 17.69 -4.28 4.56
C ARG A 290 17.87 -5.36 3.48
N PRO A 291 16.92 -5.47 2.52
CA PRO A 291 16.92 -6.56 1.54
C PRO A 291 18.17 -6.65 0.65
N SER A 292 18.79 -5.52 0.31
CA SER A 292 20.01 -5.47 -0.53
C SER A 292 21.17 -6.34 -0.02
N LYS A 293 21.20 -6.65 1.29
CA LYS A 293 22.21 -7.52 1.88
C LYS A 293 21.93 -9.01 1.69
N LEU A 294 20.81 -9.34 1.10
CA LEU A 294 20.38 -10.72 0.87
C LEU A 294 20.54 -11.18 -0.58
N GLY A 295 20.98 -10.30 -1.46
CA GLY A 295 21.24 -10.56 -2.89
C GLY A 295 20.01 -10.54 -3.75
#